data_2927d554e6adbd22daca9e1edfc21aaf
#
_entry.id   2927d554e6adbd22daca9e1edfc21aaf
#
_cell.length_a   1.000
_cell.length_b   1.000
_cell.length_c   1.000
_cell.angle_alpha   90.00
_cell.angle_beta   90.00
_cell.angle_gamma   90.00
#
_symmetry.space_group_name_H-M   'P 1'
#
loop_
_entity.id
_entity.type
_entity.pdbx_description
1 polymer ?
#
loop_
_entity_poly.entity_id
_entity_poly.type
_entity_poly.pdbx_seq_one_letter_code
_entity_poly.pdbx_strand_id
1 'polypeptide(L)'
;MVANNIPPPENELIQRAKSGDEAAFTALVEAYSKRIFNIGLRMLGSREDAADMTQDALLKIYRYLDSFRGDAAFSTWVYRISVKCCRDYLRIAYRSRELPFSDFAEDDDNGSAFEVADRSAIPEDVYLSGEGRDYLIALISQLAPKYRIIVVLREICGLSYQEIADTVDISIGTVKSRLSRARMALVQKITADREQYSHLGSLIKCNEDERRRSDELC
;
A
#
# COMPACT_ATOMS: atom_id res chain seq x y z
N MET A 1 29.28 29.68 5.14
CA MET A 1 27.84 29.76 5.48
C MET A 1 27.18 28.54 4.87
N VAL A 2 26.90 27.49 5.67
CA VAL A 2 26.16 26.30 5.21
C VAL A 2 24.70 26.72 5.23
N ALA A 3 24.12 26.90 4.04
CA ALA A 3 22.70 27.17 3.93
C ALA A 3 21.94 26.02 4.58
N ASN A 4 21.14 26.31 5.58
CA ASN A 4 20.24 25.39 6.25
C ASN A 4 19.17 24.98 5.20
N ASN A 5 19.44 23.89 4.48
CA ASN A 5 18.59 23.41 3.40
C ASN A 5 17.42 22.61 4.00
N ILE A 6 16.54 23.30 4.73
CA ILE A 6 15.26 22.72 5.13
C ILE A 6 14.42 22.61 3.86
N PRO A 7 14.01 21.41 3.45
CA PRO A 7 13.19 21.26 2.26
C PRO A 7 11.90 22.08 2.43
N PRO A 8 11.44 22.78 1.37
CA PRO A 8 10.22 23.57 1.44
C PRO A 8 9.02 22.65 1.79
N PRO A 9 8.01 23.17 2.49
CA PRO A 9 6.83 22.40 2.83
C PRO A 9 6.14 21.86 1.57
N GLU A 10 5.61 20.67 1.64
CA GLU A 10 5.03 19.94 0.49
C GLU A 10 4.04 20.79 -0.31
N ASN A 11 3.17 21.54 0.37
CA ASN A 11 2.20 22.41 -0.28
C ASN A 11 2.86 23.51 -1.15
N GLU A 12 4.01 24.04 -0.73
CA GLU A 12 4.76 25.01 -1.50
C GLU A 12 5.35 24.36 -2.76
N LEU A 13 5.92 23.14 -2.64
CA LEU A 13 6.41 22.39 -3.78
C LEU A 13 5.30 22.10 -4.80
N ILE A 14 4.11 21.74 -4.33
CA ILE A 14 2.96 21.49 -5.18
C ILE A 14 2.56 22.76 -5.96
N GLN A 15 2.48 23.91 -5.31
CA GLN A 15 2.10 25.15 -5.97
C GLN A 15 3.15 25.60 -6.99
N ARG A 16 4.43 25.50 -6.66
CA ARG A 16 5.53 25.81 -7.57
C ARG A 16 5.54 24.86 -8.77
N ALA A 17 5.35 23.56 -8.55
CA ALA A 17 5.28 22.57 -9.62
C ALA A 17 4.10 22.85 -10.57
N LYS A 18 2.92 23.25 -10.05
CA LYS A 18 1.77 23.68 -10.86
C LYS A 18 2.06 24.94 -11.69
N SER A 19 2.92 25.83 -11.21
CA SER A 19 3.35 27.02 -11.97
C SER A 19 4.45 26.73 -12.98
N GLY A 20 4.84 25.45 -13.18
CA GLY A 20 5.83 25.03 -14.16
C GLY A 20 7.27 24.98 -13.62
N ASP A 21 7.47 25.04 -12.31
CA ASP A 21 8.80 24.89 -11.69
C ASP A 21 9.22 23.39 -11.72
N GLU A 22 10.10 23.06 -12.67
CA GLU A 22 10.61 21.70 -12.87
C GLU A 22 11.40 21.20 -11.65
N ALA A 23 12.11 22.06 -10.93
CA ALA A 23 12.87 21.68 -9.75
C ALA A 23 11.93 21.28 -8.60
N ALA A 24 10.82 22.02 -8.43
CA ALA A 24 9.80 21.67 -7.45
C ALA A 24 9.11 20.33 -7.79
N PHE A 25 8.81 20.08 -9.07
CA PHE A 25 8.27 18.78 -9.50
C PHE A 25 9.27 17.64 -9.28
N THR A 26 10.53 17.84 -9.61
CA THR A 26 11.60 16.85 -9.37
C THR A 26 11.68 16.48 -7.89
N ALA A 27 11.62 17.46 -6.99
CA ALA A 27 11.61 17.18 -5.54
C ALA A 27 10.39 16.34 -5.10
N LEU A 28 9.20 16.59 -5.67
CA LEU A 28 8.01 15.75 -5.43
C LEU A 28 8.22 14.34 -5.98
N VAL A 29 8.78 14.17 -7.17
CA VAL A 29 9.11 12.87 -7.76
C VAL A 29 10.07 12.09 -6.86
N GLU A 30 11.14 12.70 -6.38
CA GLU A 30 12.10 12.07 -5.48
C GLU A 30 11.46 11.61 -4.17
N ALA A 31 10.56 12.41 -3.60
CA ALA A 31 9.85 12.07 -2.36
C ALA A 31 8.89 10.87 -2.52
N TYR A 32 8.28 10.71 -3.70
CA TYR A 32 7.22 9.72 -3.91
C TYR A 32 7.62 8.50 -4.75
N SER A 33 8.63 8.59 -5.61
CA SER A 33 9.01 7.51 -6.55
C SER A 33 9.25 6.18 -5.85
N LYS A 34 9.98 6.18 -4.72
CA LYS A 34 10.24 4.97 -3.93
C LYS A 34 8.96 4.35 -3.35
N ARG A 35 8.02 5.18 -2.90
CA ARG A 35 6.73 4.72 -2.36
C ARG A 35 5.87 4.14 -3.45
N ILE A 36 5.77 4.81 -4.61
CA ILE A 36 5.04 4.33 -5.80
C ILE A 36 5.62 2.99 -6.27
N PHE A 37 6.94 2.89 -6.38
CA PHE A 37 7.62 1.65 -6.75
C PHE A 37 7.30 0.51 -5.78
N ASN A 38 7.34 0.79 -4.47
CA ASN A 38 7.00 -0.20 -3.45
C ASN A 38 5.54 -0.67 -3.52
N ILE A 39 4.60 0.22 -3.86
CA ILE A 39 3.20 -0.16 -4.14
C ILE A 39 3.18 -1.11 -5.35
N GLY A 40 3.81 -0.72 -6.45
CA GLY A 40 3.89 -1.53 -7.67
C GLY A 40 4.47 -2.91 -7.43
N LEU A 41 5.63 -2.98 -6.75
CA LEU A 41 6.31 -4.23 -6.47
C LEU A 41 5.42 -5.21 -5.68
N ARG A 42 4.67 -4.71 -4.70
CA ARG A 42 3.76 -5.55 -3.89
C ARG A 42 2.48 -5.90 -4.62
N MET A 43 2.00 -5.01 -5.49
CA MET A 43 0.79 -5.27 -6.28
C MET A 43 1.03 -6.22 -7.45
N LEU A 44 2.15 -6.08 -8.14
CA LEU A 44 2.45 -6.78 -9.39
C LEU A 44 3.34 -8.01 -9.17
N GLY A 45 4.17 -8.01 -8.11
CA GLY A 45 5.10 -9.11 -7.80
C GLY A 45 6.33 -9.17 -8.70
N SER A 46 6.42 -8.31 -9.72
CA SER A 46 7.54 -8.20 -10.67
C SER A 46 8.22 -6.85 -10.49
N ARG A 47 9.56 -6.87 -10.40
CA ARG A 47 10.36 -5.65 -10.27
C ARG A 47 10.34 -4.81 -11.55
N GLU A 48 10.32 -5.48 -12.69
CA GLU A 48 10.24 -4.87 -14.02
C GLU A 48 8.90 -4.16 -14.21
N ASP A 49 7.80 -4.89 -14.03
CA ASP A 49 6.45 -4.31 -14.12
C ASP A 49 6.25 -3.18 -13.11
N ALA A 50 6.83 -3.29 -11.90
CA ALA A 50 6.76 -2.23 -10.90
C ALA A 50 7.52 -0.97 -11.34
N ALA A 51 8.67 -1.11 -12.03
CA ALA A 51 9.42 0.01 -12.55
C ALA A 51 8.63 0.74 -13.66
N ASP A 52 8.10 -0.02 -14.61
CA ASP A 52 7.30 0.53 -15.72
C ASP A 52 6.02 1.21 -15.21
N MET A 53 5.30 0.55 -14.30
CA MET A 53 4.13 1.13 -13.64
C MET A 53 4.47 2.42 -12.89
N THR A 54 5.66 2.49 -12.26
CA THR A 54 6.10 3.69 -11.56
C THR A 54 6.30 4.86 -12.51
N GLN A 55 6.93 4.63 -13.67
CA GLN A 55 7.09 5.65 -14.69
C GLN A 55 5.74 6.15 -15.22
N ASP A 56 4.82 5.22 -15.52
CA ASP A 56 3.47 5.57 -15.95
C ASP A 56 2.71 6.38 -14.89
N ALA A 57 2.83 6.01 -13.62
CA ALA A 57 2.21 6.75 -12.53
C ALA A 57 2.79 8.16 -12.40
N LEU A 58 4.11 8.33 -12.46
CA LEU A 58 4.77 9.64 -12.40
C LEU A 58 4.38 10.53 -13.59
N LEU A 59 4.28 9.96 -14.80
CA LEU A 59 3.78 10.69 -15.97
C LEU A 59 2.33 11.13 -15.80
N LYS A 60 1.47 10.29 -15.22
CA LYS A 60 0.08 10.66 -14.92
C LYS A 60 0.01 11.72 -13.82
N ILE A 61 0.84 11.62 -12.77
CA ILE A 61 0.93 12.64 -11.72
C ILE A 61 1.30 13.98 -12.34
N TYR A 62 2.30 14.03 -13.22
CA TYR A 62 2.69 15.26 -13.91
C TYR A 62 1.54 15.85 -14.73
N ARG A 63 0.89 15.02 -15.54
CA ARG A 63 -0.20 15.48 -16.44
C ARG A 63 -1.43 15.97 -15.69
N TYR A 64 -1.71 15.39 -14.52
CA TYR A 64 -2.91 15.69 -13.75
C TYR A 64 -2.65 16.57 -12.52
N LEU A 65 -1.41 17.07 -12.34
CA LEU A 65 -1.04 17.86 -11.16
C LEU A 65 -1.95 19.08 -10.97
N ASP A 66 -2.30 19.75 -12.05
CA ASP A 66 -3.20 20.93 -12.04
C ASP A 66 -4.59 20.58 -11.51
N SER A 67 -5.04 19.34 -11.69
CA SER A 67 -6.34 18.87 -11.20
C SER A 67 -6.36 18.59 -9.69
N PHE A 68 -5.22 18.53 -9.02
CA PHE A 68 -5.16 18.35 -7.58
C PHE A 68 -5.71 19.58 -6.85
N ARG A 69 -6.84 19.44 -6.16
CA ARG A 69 -7.56 20.55 -5.49
C ARG A 69 -7.22 20.72 -4.02
N GLY A 70 -6.54 19.75 -3.40
CA GLY A 70 -6.25 19.77 -1.96
C GLY A 70 -7.38 19.27 -1.08
N ASP A 71 -8.43 18.63 -1.65
CA ASP A 71 -9.56 18.04 -0.90
C ASP A 71 -9.12 16.83 -0.05
N ALA A 72 -7.98 16.25 -0.37
CA ALA A 72 -7.32 15.18 0.38
C ALA A 72 -5.80 15.46 0.45
N ALA A 73 -5.07 14.72 1.30
CA ALA A 73 -3.62 14.79 1.31
C ALA A 73 -3.04 14.46 -0.07
N PHE A 74 -1.95 15.15 -0.45
CA PHE A 74 -1.30 14.90 -1.74
C PHE A 74 -0.84 13.46 -1.89
N SER A 75 -0.34 12.86 -0.81
CA SER A 75 0.00 11.43 -0.76
C SER A 75 -1.18 10.52 -1.15
N THR A 76 -2.37 10.79 -0.62
CA THR A 76 -3.59 10.02 -0.93
C THR A 76 -3.94 10.14 -2.42
N TRP A 77 -3.81 11.34 -2.99
CA TRP A 77 -4.05 11.57 -4.42
C TRP A 77 -3.02 10.82 -5.30
N VAL A 78 -1.73 10.87 -4.93
CA VAL A 78 -0.66 10.11 -5.60
C VAL A 78 -0.93 8.61 -5.54
N TYR A 79 -1.35 8.10 -4.39
CA TYR A 79 -1.65 6.68 -4.22
C TYR A 79 -2.87 6.23 -5.04
N ARG A 80 -3.91 7.07 -5.19
CA ARG A 80 -5.03 6.80 -6.10
C ARG A 80 -4.55 6.58 -7.54
N ILE A 81 -3.67 7.44 -8.03
CA ILE A 81 -3.11 7.31 -9.38
C ILE A 81 -2.30 6.02 -9.49
N SER A 82 -1.42 5.75 -8.52
CA SER A 82 -0.56 4.56 -8.50
C SER A 82 -1.38 3.27 -8.47
N VAL A 83 -2.40 3.19 -7.64
CA VAL A 83 -3.30 2.04 -7.54
C VAL A 83 -4.06 1.83 -8.85
N LYS A 84 -4.52 2.91 -9.49
CA LYS A 84 -5.18 2.81 -10.80
C LYS A 84 -4.24 2.24 -11.85
N CYS A 85 -2.98 2.68 -11.87
CA CYS A 85 -1.95 2.11 -12.74
C CYS A 85 -1.75 0.62 -12.46
N CYS A 86 -1.57 0.22 -11.20
CA CYS A 86 -1.45 -1.20 -10.84
C CYS A 86 -2.63 -2.04 -11.33
N ARG A 87 -3.87 -1.55 -11.16
CA ARG A 87 -5.08 -2.25 -11.64
C ARG A 87 -5.10 -2.40 -13.16
N ASP A 88 -4.64 -1.39 -13.91
CA ASP A 88 -4.54 -1.45 -15.36
C ASP A 88 -3.52 -2.52 -15.79
N TYR A 89 -2.34 -2.58 -15.16
CA TYR A 89 -1.33 -3.62 -15.40
C TYR A 89 -1.86 -5.02 -15.09
N LEU A 90 -2.49 -5.21 -13.94
CA LEU A 90 -3.09 -6.48 -13.56
C LEU A 90 -4.17 -6.90 -14.57
N ARG A 91 -5.03 -5.98 -14.99
CA ARG A 91 -6.07 -6.27 -15.97
C ARG A 91 -5.49 -6.78 -17.30
N ILE A 92 -4.38 -6.21 -17.77
CA ILE A 92 -3.69 -6.66 -18.97
C ILE A 92 -3.10 -8.06 -18.74
N ALA A 93 -2.41 -8.28 -17.63
CA ALA A 93 -1.80 -9.56 -17.27
C ALA A 93 -2.84 -10.69 -17.09
N TYR A 94 -4.02 -10.40 -16.53
CA TYR A 94 -5.10 -11.38 -16.39
C TYR A 94 -5.74 -11.71 -17.75
N ARG A 95 -5.95 -10.72 -18.63
CA ARG A 95 -6.46 -10.95 -19.98
C ARG A 95 -5.53 -11.84 -20.81
N SER A 96 -4.22 -11.63 -20.72
CA SER A 96 -3.23 -12.44 -21.43
C SER A 96 -3.17 -13.89 -20.96
N ARG A 97 -3.65 -14.17 -19.73
CA ARG A 97 -3.68 -15.52 -19.13
C ARG A 97 -5.05 -16.20 -19.19
N GLU A 98 -6.04 -15.60 -19.87
CA GLU A 98 -7.43 -16.08 -19.93
C GLU A 98 -8.07 -16.33 -18.55
N LEU A 99 -7.60 -15.64 -17.50
CA LEU A 99 -8.13 -15.76 -16.16
C LEU A 99 -9.32 -14.80 -15.96
N PRO A 100 -10.38 -15.23 -15.26
CA PRO A 100 -11.52 -14.35 -14.99
C PRO A 100 -11.11 -13.15 -14.15
N PHE A 101 -11.42 -11.96 -14.63
CA PHE A 101 -11.14 -10.68 -13.95
C PHE A 101 -12.10 -10.41 -12.77
N SER A 102 -12.92 -11.39 -12.40
CA SER A 102 -13.90 -11.31 -11.31
C SER A 102 -13.32 -10.98 -9.92
N ASP A 103 -12.00 -11.15 -9.75
CA ASP A 103 -11.32 -10.87 -8.47
C ASP A 103 -11.30 -9.39 -8.06
N PHE A 104 -11.72 -8.47 -8.95
CA PHE A 104 -11.96 -7.06 -8.65
C PHE A 104 -13.44 -6.69 -8.59
N ALA A 105 -14.33 -7.63 -8.98
CA ALA A 105 -15.76 -7.40 -8.93
C ALA A 105 -16.24 -7.24 -7.47
N GLU A 106 -17.25 -6.43 -7.30
CA GLU A 106 -18.02 -6.33 -6.08
C GLU A 106 -18.64 -7.70 -5.79
N ASP A 107 -17.97 -8.53 -4.97
CA ASP A 107 -18.70 -9.54 -4.26
C ASP A 107 -19.66 -8.79 -3.34
N ASP A 108 -20.92 -9.10 -3.45
CA ASP A 108 -21.97 -8.75 -2.50
C ASP A 108 -21.57 -9.38 -1.15
N ASP A 109 -20.61 -8.72 -0.47
CA ASP A 109 -20.01 -9.18 0.78
C ASP A 109 -20.94 -8.85 1.93
N ASN A 110 -22.16 -9.43 1.87
CA ASN A 110 -23.20 -9.36 2.90
C ASN A 110 -22.86 -10.34 4.04
N GLY A 111 -21.60 -10.48 4.37
CA GLY A 111 -21.07 -11.39 5.38
C GLY A 111 -20.57 -10.62 6.60
N SER A 112 -21.36 -10.66 7.67
CA SER A 112 -20.98 -10.53 9.09
C SER A 112 -19.74 -9.68 9.35
N ALA A 113 -19.94 -8.44 9.77
CA ALA A 113 -18.90 -7.60 10.32
C ALA A 113 -18.31 -8.25 11.58
N PHE A 114 -17.19 -8.93 11.44
CA PHE A 114 -16.33 -9.18 12.59
C PHE A 114 -15.70 -7.85 12.96
N GLU A 115 -16.13 -7.27 14.07
CA GLU A 115 -15.42 -6.20 14.74
C GLU A 115 -14.06 -6.76 15.20
N VAL A 116 -13.07 -6.63 14.33
CA VAL A 116 -11.68 -6.74 14.77
C VAL A 116 -11.30 -5.38 15.29
N ALA A 117 -11.06 -5.28 16.60
CA ALA A 117 -10.49 -4.11 17.22
C ALA A 117 -9.31 -3.59 16.37
N ASP A 118 -9.30 -2.28 16.15
CA ASP A 118 -8.25 -1.59 15.38
C ASP A 118 -6.93 -1.72 16.14
N ARG A 119 -6.18 -2.79 15.85
CA ARG A 119 -4.86 -3.01 16.41
C ARG A 119 -3.85 -2.42 15.44
N SER A 120 -3.44 -1.21 15.82
CA SER A 120 -2.37 -0.36 15.30
C SER A 120 -1.33 -0.98 14.35
N ALA A 121 -0.94 -0.14 13.37
CA ALA A 121 0.11 -0.31 12.39
C ALA A 121 1.29 -1.18 12.86
N ILE A 122 1.75 -2.07 11.99
CA ILE A 122 3.08 -2.68 12.14
C ILE A 122 4.09 -1.53 12.16
N PRO A 123 4.92 -1.38 13.23
CA PRO A 123 5.89 -0.30 13.29
C PRO A 123 6.79 -0.30 12.06
N GLU A 124 7.08 0.88 11.51
CA GLU A 124 7.94 1.08 10.33
C GLU A 124 9.37 0.56 10.54
N ASP A 125 9.77 0.26 11.77
CA ASP A 125 11.12 -0.10 12.20
C ASP A 125 11.38 -1.60 12.37
N VAL A 126 10.50 -2.49 11.94
CA VAL A 126 10.86 -3.90 11.85
C VAL A 126 11.84 -4.06 10.69
N TYR A 127 13.13 -3.96 11.00
CA TYR A 127 14.25 -4.37 10.14
C TYR A 127 14.14 -5.87 9.88
N LEU A 128 13.24 -6.25 9.00
CA LEU A 128 13.27 -7.58 8.41
C LEU A 128 14.57 -7.67 7.62
N SER A 129 15.34 -8.73 7.82
CA SER A 129 16.44 -9.10 6.93
C SER A 129 15.93 -9.07 5.49
N GLY A 130 16.80 -8.81 4.50
CA GLY A 130 16.38 -8.73 3.10
C GLY A 130 15.50 -9.92 2.68
N GLU A 131 15.82 -11.13 3.14
CA GLU A 131 15.07 -12.37 2.90
C GLU A 131 13.65 -12.34 3.49
N GLY A 132 13.47 -11.86 4.72
CA GLY A 132 12.15 -11.75 5.35
C GLY A 132 11.25 -10.73 4.65
N ARG A 133 11.84 -9.67 4.11
CA ARG A 133 11.12 -8.67 3.32
C ARG A 133 10.66 -9.24 1.98
N ASP A 134 11.52 -9.96 1.28
CA ASP A 134 11.20 -10.57 -0.01
C ASP A 134 10.15 -11.66 0.16
N TYR A 135 10.22 -12.43 1.25
CA TYR A 135 9.20 -13.39 1.63
C TYR A 135 7.83 -12.74 1.84
N LEU A 136 7.75 -11.64 2.62
CA LEU A 136 6.49 -10.93 2.82
C LEU A 136 5.93 -10.35 1.51
N ILE A 137 6.78 -9.83 0.64
CA ILE A 137 6.36 -9.37 -0.70
C ILE A 137 5.76 -10.54 -1.48
N ALA A 138 6.41 -11.71 -1.47
CA ALA A 138 5.92 -12.90 -2.15
C ALA A 138 4.57 -13.36 -1.58
N LEU A 139 4.39 -13.37 -0.25
CA LEU A 139 3.11 -13.72 0.37
C LEU A 139 2.00 -12.73 0.01
N ILE A 140 2.28 -11.43 0.06
CA ILE A 140 1.30 -10.39 -0.31
C ILE A 140 0.93 -10.54 -1.79
N SER A 141 1.89 -10.86 -2.68
CA SER A 141 1.63 -11.05 -4.10
C SER A 141 0.74 -12.25 -4.43
N GLN A 142 0.64 -13.22 -3.53
CA GLN A 142 -0.24 -14.39 -3.64
C GLN A 142 -1.68 -14.14 -3.15
N LEU A 143 -1.94 -13.01 -2.48
CA LEU A 143 -3.32 -12.65 -2.14
C LEU A 143 -4.10 -12.30 -3.41
N ALA A 144 -5.42 -12.57 -3.39
CA ALA A 144 -6.29 -12.06 -4.44
C ALA A 144 -6.17 -10.52 -4.51
N PRO A 145 -6.20 -9.91 -5.71
CA PRO A 145 -5.95 -8.49 -5.91
C PRO A 145 -6.79 -7.56 -5.02
N LYS A 146 -8.06 -7.92 -4.78
CA LYS A 146 -8.98 -7.16 -3.91
C LYS A 146 -8.53 -7.10 -2.44
N TYR A 147 -7.84 -8.12 -1.93
CA TYR A 147 -7.28 -8.15 -0.58
C TYR A 147 -5.90 -7.51 -0.54
N ARG A 148 -5.08 -7.79 -1.55
CA ARG A 148 -3.71 -7.28 -1.68
C ARG A 148 -3.67 -5.76 -1.62
N ILE A 149 -4.54 -5.08 -2.39
CA ILE A 149 -4.60 -3.62 -2.45
C ILE A 149 -4.90 -2.99 -1.08
N ILE A 150 -5.81 -3.58 -0.31
CA ILE A 150 -6.20 -3.05 1.00
C ILE A 150 -5.04 -3.17 2.01
N VAL A 151 -4.34 -4.31 2.01
CA VAL A 151 -3.14 -4.53 2.85
C VAL A 151 -2.04 -3.53 2.48
N VAL A 152 -1.76 -3.35 1.19
CA VAL A 152 -0.71 -2.43 0.73
C VAL A 152 -1.03 -0.99 1.15
N LEU A 153 -2.27 -0.54 0.96
CA LEU A 153 -2.67 0.82 1.34
C LEU A 153 -2.66 1.03 2.86
N ARG A 154 -3.07 0.03 3.64
CA ARG A 154 -3.11 0.14 5.10
C ARG A 154 -1.73 0.02 5.73
N GLU A 155 -1.01 -1.09 5.46
CA GLU A 155 0.19 -1.48 6.21
C GLU A 155 1.46 -0.82 5.65
N ILE A 156 1.44 -0.36 4.40
CA ILE A 156 2.62 0.19 3.74
C ILE A 156 2.49 1.68 3.49
N CYS A 157 1.31 2.14 3.07
CA CYS A 157 1.06 3.55 2.83
C CYS A 157 0.52 4.27 4.08
N GLY A 158 0.11 3.53 5.12
CA GLY A 158 -0.39 4.09 6.38
C GLY A 158 -1.75 4.78 6.27
N LEU A 159 -2.53 4.51 5.20
CA LEU A 159 -3.82 5.17 4.99
C LEU A 159 -4.86 4.74 6.04
N SER A 160 -5.70 5.67 6.45
CA SER A 160 -6.90 5.41 7.24
C SER A 160 -7.92 4.58 6.46
N TYR A 161 -8.87 3.95 7.13
CA TYR A 161 -9.94 3.18 6.47
C TYR A 161 -10.79 4.05 5.53
N GLN A 162 -11.01 5.33 5.90
CA GLN A 162 -11.73 6.27 5.05
C GLN A 162 -10.94 6.57 3.77
N GLU A 163 -9.65 6.90 3.88
CA GLU A 163 -8.80 7.18 2.72
C GLU A 163 -8.66 5.96 1.79
N ILE A 164 -8.61 4.74 2.36
CA ILE A 164 -8.63 3.52 1.57
C ILE A 164 -9.95 3.37 0.83
N ALA A 165 -11.09 3.54 1.53
CA ALA A 165 -12.43 3.48 0.97
C ALA A 165 -12.56 4.42 -0.23
N ASP A 166 -12.13 5.68 -0.05
CA ASP A 166 -12.13 6.71 -1.10
C ASP A 166 -11.14 6.40 -2.23
N THR A 167 -10.00 5.74 -1.93
CA THR A 167 -8.97 5.41 -2.92
C THR A 167 -9.40 4.28 -3.84
N VAL A 168 -10.09 3.28 -3.30
CA VAL A 168 -10.48 2.05 -4.02
C VAL A 168 -11.94 2.08 -4.49
N ASP A 169 -12.71 3.09 -4.04
CA ASP A 169 -14.13 3.30 -4.34
C ASP A 169 -15.00 2.15 -3.82
N ILE A 170 -14.90 1.89 -2.51
CA ILE A 170 -15.69 0.88 -1.78
C ILE A 170 -16.13 1.42 -0.42
N SER A 171 -17.07 0.74 0.25
CA SER A 171 -17.50 1.13 1.59
C SER A 171 -16.44 0.87 2.66
N ILE A 172 -16.45 1.63 3.75
CA ILE A 172 -15.55 1.38 4.91
C ILE A 172 -15.78 -0.01 5.50
N GLY A 173 -17.03 -0.49 5.51
CA GLY A 173 -17.36 -1.85 5.93
C GLY A 173 -16.66 -2.90 5.09
N THR A 174 -16.64 -2.71 3.76
CA THR A 174 -15.91 -3.55 2.81
C THR A 174 -14.38 -3.48 3.03
N VAL A 175 -13.83 -2.31 3.36
CA VAL A 175 -12.40 -2.18 3.72
C VAL A 175 -12.07 -3.03 4.93
N LYS A 176 -12.87 -2.91 6.02
CA LYS A 176 -12.66 -3.66 7.26
C LYS A 176 -12.75 -5.17 7.04
N SER A 177 -13.78 -5.66 6.34
CA SER A 177 -13.97 -7.07 6.07
C SER A 177 -12.87 -7.64 5.18
N ARG A 178 -12.49 -6.94 4.11
CA ARG A 178 -11.39 -7.35 3.23
C ARG A 178 -10.04 -7.36 3.95
N LEU A 179 -9.76 -6.38 4.80
CA LEU A 179 -8.52 -6.34 5.58
C LEU A 179 -8.44 -7.50 6.57
N SER A 180 -9.53 -7.81 7.27
CA SER A 180 -9.63 -8.96 8.18
C SER A 180 -9.34 -10.28 7.44
N ARG A 181 -9.99 -10.51 6.31
CA ARG A 181 -9.78 -11.71 5.49
C ARG A 181 -8.37 -11.79 4.94
N ALA A 182 -7.81 -10.67 4.49
CA ALA A 182 -6.42 -10.61 4.02
C ALA A 182 -5.43 -11.00 5.11
N ARG A 183 -5.59 -10.45 6.33
CA ARG A 183 -4.75 -10.79 7.48
C ARG A 183 -4.86 -12.27 7.84
N MET A 184 -6.06 -12.83 7.88
CA MET A 184 -6.25 -14.27 8.13
C MET A 184 -5.54 -15.12 7.07
N ALA A 185 -5.68 -14.78 5.80
CA ALA A 185 -5.02 -15.51 4.72
C ALA A 185 -3.48 -15.44 4.82
N LEU A 186 -2.92 -14.30 5.21
CA LEU A 186 -1.47 -14.16 5.44
C LEU A 186 -1.01 -15.00 6.64
N VAL A 187 -1.74 -14.96 7.75
CA VAL A 187 -1.42 -15.77 8.94
C VAL A 187 -1.45 -17.27 8.59
N GLN A 188 -2.45 -17.73 7.87
CA GLN A 188 -2.54 -19.14 7.45
C GLN A 188 -1.34 -19.56 6.60
N LYS A 189 -0.92 -18.70 5.63
CA LYS A 189 0.26 -18.96 4.79
C LYS A 189 1.55 -18.99 5.61
N ILE A 190 1.77 -18.00 6.47
CA ILE A 190 2.96 -17.92 7.34
C ILE A 190 3.02 -19.15 8.27
N THR A 191 1.87 -19.60 8.77
CA THR A 191 1.82 -20.78 9.67
C THR A 191 2.12 -22.07 8.91
N ALA A 192 1.65 -22.19 7.67
CA ALA A 192 1.95 -23.33 6.81
C ALA A 192 3.45 -23.42 6.45
N ASP A 193 4.10 -22.25 6.25
CA ASP A 193 5.52 -22.17 5.88
C ASP A 193 6.46 -22.10 7.10
N ARG A 194 5.94 -22.37 8.31
CA ARG A 194 6.60 -22.13 9.60
C ARG A 194 7.95 -22.82 9.77
N GLU A 195 8.16 -23.97 9.16
CA GLU A 195 9.42 -24.71 9.25
C GLU A 195 10.54 -24.02 8.49
N GLN A 196 10.22 -23.35 7.40
CA GLN A 196 11.18 -22.65 6.54
C GLN A 196 11.55 -21.25 7.07
N TYR A 197 10.63 -20.60 7.83
CA TYR A 197 10.78 -19.22 8.32
C TYR A 197 10.48 -19.10 9.82
N SER A 198 11.06 -20.00 10.63
CA SER A 198 10.80 -20.10 12.08
C SER A 198 11.06 -18.78 12.86
N HIS A 199 12.01 -17.95 12.42
CA HIS A 199 12.29 -16.65 13.03
C HIS A 199 11.22 -15.57 12.74
N LEU A 200 10.51 -15.64 11.61
CA LEU A 200 9.36 -14.76 11.35
C LEU A 200 8.17 -15.08 12.26
N GLY A 201 7.93 -16.36 12.53
CA GLY A 201 6.93 -16.80 13.52
C GLY A 201 7.25 -16.35 14.94
N SER A 202 8.52 -16.27 15.32
CA SER A 202 8.94 -15.75 16.64
C SER A 202 8.75 -14.24 16.78
N LEU A 203 8.97 -13.46 15.71
CA LEU A 203 8.73 -12.01 15.71
C LEU A 203 7.24 -11.65 15.83
N ILE A 204 6.36 -12.45 15.20
CA ILE A 204 4.90 -12.28 15.34
C ILE A 204 4.46 -12.58 16.78
N LYS A 205 5.02 -13.62 17.42
CA LYS A 205 4.73 -13.96 18.83
C LYS A 205 5.25 -12.91 19.82
N CYS A 206 6.45 -12.38 19.63
CA CYS A 206 6.96 -11.30 20.49
C CYS A 206 6.03 -10.09 20.49
N ASN A 207 5.48 -9.75 19.33
CA ASN A 207 4.56 -8.63 19.18
C ASN A 207 3.17 -8.89 19.83
N GLU A 208 2.73 -10.16 19.88
CA GLU A 208 1.52 -10.55 20.61
C GLU A 208 1.72 -10.53 22.13
N ASP A 209 2.88 -10.94 22.62
CA ASP A 209 3.20 -10.95 24.04
C ASP A 209 3.46 -9.54 24.60
N GLU A 210 4.09 -8.66 23.83
CA GLU A 210 4.23 -7.24 24.19
C GLU A 210 2.89 -6.51 24.23
N ARG A 211 1.98 -6.84 23.30
CA ARG A 211 0.62 -6.27 23.28
C ARG A 211 -0.21 -6.72 24.48
N ARG A 212 -0.14 -8.00 24.86
CA ARG A 212 -0.82 -8.51 26.07
C ARG A 212 -0.33 -7.84 27.34
N ARG A 213 0.98 -7.56 27.45
CA ARG A 213 1.55 -6.82 28.61
C ARG A 213 1.12 -5.36 28.66
N SER A 214 0.88 -4.73 27.51
CA SER A 214 0.36 -3.35 27.46
C SER A 214 -1.12 -3.26 27.84
N ASP A 215 -1.90 -4.30 27.53
CA ASP A 215 -3.32 -4.38 27.89
C ASP A 215 -3.57 -4.76 29.36
N GLU A 216 -2.58 -5.38 30.06
CA GLU A 216 -2.65 -5.70 31.49
C GLU A 216 -2.20 -4.54 32.39
N LEU A 217 -1.66 -3.45 31.83
CA LEU A 217 -1.16 -2.26 32.55
C LEU A 217 -2.08 -1.03 32.44
N CYS A 218 -3.24 -1.15 31.80
CA CYS A 218 -4.33 -0.17 31.78
C CYS A 218 -5.58 -0.73 32.46
#